data_94da29970b0acb79802e665e15296a45
#
_entry.id   94da29970b0acb79802e665e15296a45
#
_cell.length_a   1.000
_cell.length_b   1.000
_cell.length_c   1.000
_cell.angle_alpha   90.00
_cell.angle_beta   90.00
_cell.angle_gamma   90.00
#
_symmetry.space_group_name_H-M   'P 1'
#
loop_
_entity.id
_entity.type
_entity.pdbx_description
1 polymer ?
#
loop_
_entity_poly.entity_id
_entity_poly.type
_entity_poly.pdbx_seq_one_letter_code
_entity_poly.pdbx_strand_id
1 'polypeptide(L)'
;MKIDLSGKTALVTGSTAGIGFAIAKGLAAAGAEVVINGRSQARVDAAVSKLAGAVSVSGSKVRGIAADVGTVAGCDALIKAQGALDILINNAGIFEARDFFAIPDQDWMHFFEANVMSGVRLSRAYLPGMLRRNWGRMVFISSESALNIPTEMIHYGTTKTAQLAISRGLAKLTRGTGVTVNSVLPGPTMSEGVEGFVKDLARQGGQSQEEAAANFIEQHRSTSLLQRFATTDEIANMVVYVASKEASATNGAALRAEGGIVDTIA
;
A
#
# COMPACT_ATOMS: atom_id res chain seq x y z
N MET A 1 -3.61 -17.85 -14.91
CA MET A 1 -3.71 -18.19 -13.48
C MET A 1 -5.03 -17.61 -12.97
N LYS A 2 -5.83 -18.38 -12.25
CA LYS A 2 -7.04 -17.89 -11.58
C LYS A 2 -6.76 -17.82 -10.08
N ILE A 3 -6.75 -16.61 -9.51
CA ILE A 3 -6.60 -16.41 -8.08
C ILE A 3 -7.99 -16.51 -7.43
N ASP A 4 -8.09 -17.30 -6.39
CA ASP A 4 -9.31 -17.50 -5.59
C ASP A 4 -9.00 -17.25 -4.11
N LEU A 5 -9.62 -16.20 -3.56
CA LEU A 5 -9.52 -15.78 -2.15
C LEU A 5 -10.84 -15.96 -1.39
N SER A 6 -11.75 -16.80 -1.92
CA SER A 6 -13.02 -17.11 -1.26
C SER A 6 -12.80 -17.62 0.17
N GLY A 7 -13.59 -17.13 1.11
CA GLY A 7 -13.46 -17.45 2.52
C GLY A 7 -12.28 -16.78 3.25
N LYS A 8 -11.57 -15.87 2.60
CA LYS A 8 -10.50 -15.07 3.22
C LYS A 8 -11.00 -13.66 3.55
N THR A 9 -10.58 -13.16 4.72
CA THR A 9 -10.86 -11.78 5.14
C THR A 9 -9.59 -10.94 4.98
N ALA A 10 -9.70 -9.85 4.23
CA ALA A 10 -8.62 -8.91 3.94
C ALA A 10 -8.90 -7.53 4.53
N LEU A 11 -7.93 -6.96 5.22
CA LEU A 11 -7.92 -5.55 5.64
C LEU A 11 -6.91 -4.78 4.79
N VAL A 12 -7.35 -3.69 4.17
CA VAL A 12 -6.48 -2.77 3.45
C VAL A 12 -6.51 -1.42 4.15
N THR A 13 -5.39 -0.99 4.74
CA THR A 13 -5.33 0.32 5.40
C THR A 13 -5.18 1.43 4.37
N GLY A 14 -5.79 2.61 4.64
CA GLY A 14 -5.75 3.74 3.69
C GLY A 14 -6.39 3.41 2.33
N SER A 15 -7.51 2.70 2.31
CA SER A 15 -8.11 2.14 1.10
C SER A 15 -9.36 2.87 0.59
N THR A 16 -9.56 4.13 1.00
CA THR A 16 -10.70 4.93 0.51
C THR A 16 -10.48 5.51 -0.90
N ALA A 17 -9.25 5.49 -1.41
CA ALA A 17 -8.86 6.02 -2.72
C ALA A 17 -7.54 5.39 -3.22
N GLY A 18 -7.13 5.69 -4.44
CA GLY A 18 -5.82 5.41 -5.00
C GLY A 18 -5.44 3.93 -5.02
N ILE A 19 -4.16 3.64 -4.75
CA ILE A 19 -3.60 2.28 -4.74
C ILE A 19 -4.35 1.38 -3.76
N GLY A 20 -4.64 1.87 -2.54
CA GLY A 20 -5.36 1.11 -1.53
C GLY A 20 -6.76 0.68 -1.97
N PHE A 21 -7.49 1.56 -2.66
CA PHE A 21 -8.81 1.23 -3.19
C PHE A 21 -8.72 0.21 -4.35
N ALA A 22 -7.74 0.36 -5.24
CA ALA A 22 -7.52 -0.60 -6.32
C ALA A 22 -7.15 -2.00 -5.78
N ILE A 23 -6.31 -2.07 -4.74
CA ILE A 23 -5.99 -3.33 -4.05
C ILE A 23 -7.25 -3.94 -3.44
N ALA A 24 -8.06 -3.16 -2.73
CA ALA A 24 -9.31 -3.62 -2.14
C ALA A 24 -10.27 -4.19 -3.20
N LYS A 25 -10.39 -3.50 -4.34
CA LYS A 25 -11.17 -3.93 -5.52
C LYS A 25 -10.64 -5.27 -6.07
N GLY A 26 -9.33 -5.39 -6.27
CA GLY A 26 -8.73 -6.62 -6.78
C GLY A 26 -8.90 -7.83 -5.83
N LEU A 27 -8.74 -7.63 -4.51
CA LEU A 27 -8.97 -8.67 -3.51
C LEU A 27 -10.44 -9.11 -3.46
N ALA A 28 -11.38 -8.16 -3.52
CA ALA A 28 -12.81 -8.46 -3.56
C ALA A 28 -13.19 -9.18 -4.86
N ALA A 29 -12.65 -8.77 -6.01
CA ALA A 29 -12.86 -9.46 -7.29
C ALA A 29 -12.31 -10.90 -7.28
N ALA A 30 -11.27 -11.15 -6.49
CA ALA A 30 -10.74 -12.50 -6.24
C ALA A 30 -11.54 -13.30 -5.19
N GLY A 31 -12.64 -12.77 -4.64
CA GLY A 31 -13.54 -13.47 -3.73
C GLY A 31 -13.31 -13.23 -2.24
N ALA A 32 -12.37 -12.37 -1.84
CA ALA A 32 -12.14 -12.06 -0.43
C ALA A 32 -13.27 -11.20 0.17
N GLU A 33 -13.56 -11.38 1.45
CA GLU A 33 -14.25 -10.37 2.25
C GLU A 33 -13.29 -9.21 2.52
N VAL A 34 -13.64 -7.97 2.15
CA VAL A 34 -12.73 -6.83 2.22
C VAL A 34 -13.18 -5.81 3.25
N VAL A 35 -12.23 -5.39 4.08
CA VAL A 35 -12.39 -4.31 5.04
C VAL A 35 -11.66 -3.08 4.51
N ILE A 36 -12.43 -2.05 4.15
CA ILE A 36 -11.96 -0.72 3.79
C ILE A 36 -11.61 0.04 5.08
N ASN A 37 -10.46 0.70 5.10
CA ASN A 37 -10.08 1.58 6.21
C ASN A 37 -9.68 2.97 5.71
N GLY A 38 -10.03 3.97 6.48
CA GLY A 38 -9.64 5.36 6.31
C GLY A 38 -9.99 6.17 7.55
N ARG A 39 -9.55 7.43 7.62
CA ARG A 39 -9.74 8.30 8.80
C ARG A 39 -11.15 8.86 8.93
N SER A 40 -11.84 9.07 7.82
CA SER A 40 -13.16 9.71 7.78
C SER A 40 -14.25 8.68 7.50
N GLN A 41 -15.29 8.63 8.34
CA GLN A 41 -16.43 7.74 8.17
C GLN A 41 -17.09 7.96 6.81
N ALA A 42 -17.36 9.23 6.44
CA ALA A 42 -18.01 9.54 5.17
C ALA A 42 -17.21 9.04 3.94
N ARG A 43 -15.85 9.15 3.97
CA ARG A 43 -15.01 8.62 2.88
C ARG A 43 -14.98 7.10 2.87
N VAL A 44 -15.02 6.48 4.03
CA VAL A 44 -15.10 5.02 4.17
C VAL A 44 -16.43 4.51 3.60
N ASP A 45 -17.56 5.12 3.95
CA ASP A 45 -18.88 4.73 3.47
C ASP A 45 -19.01 4.90 1.96
N ALA A 46 -18.50 6.01 1.42
CA ALA A 46 -18.44 6.24 -0.02
C ALA A 46 -17.61 5.18 -0.76
N ALA A 47 -16.45 4.82 -0.21
CA ALA A 47 -15.59 3.79 -0.80
C ALA A 47 -16.23 2.39 -0.74
N VAL A 48 -16.89 2.05 0.37
CA VAL A 48 -17.65 0.79 0.51
C VAL A 48 -18.75 0.72 -0.54
N SER A 49 -19.54 1.79 -0.68
CA SER A 49 -20.62 1.85 -1.67
C SER A 49 -20.09 1.72 -3.10
N LYS A 50 -19.01 2.44 -3.43
CA LYS A 50 -18.34 2.38 -4.75
C LYS A 50 -17.83 0.97 -5.04
N LEU A 51 -17.20 0.32 -4.07
CA LEU A 51 -16.64 -1.01 -4.24
C LEU A 51 -17.74 -2.07 -4.38
N ALA A 52 -18.76 -2.03 -3.54
CA ALA A 52 -19.90 -2.95 -3.61
C ALA A 52 -20.62 -2.90 -4.98
N GLY A 53 -20.74 -1.70 -5.57
CA GLY A 53 -21.29 -1.54 -6.92
C GLY A 53 -20.37 -2.05 -8.05
N ALA A 54 -19.06 -2.08 -7.82
CA ALA A 54 -18.07 -2.47 -8.85
C ALA A 54 -17.77 -3.97 -8.88
N VAL A 55 -18.04 -4.70 -7.79
CA VAL A 55 -17.69 -6.12 -7.67
C VAL A 55 -18.91 -6.98 -7.92
N SER A 56 -18.96 -7.60 -9.11
CA SER A 56 -20.06 -8.50 -9.53
C SER A 56 -19.92 -9.93 -8.97
N VAL A 57 -18.95 -10.20 -8.09
CA VAL A 57 -18.69 -11.54 -7.56
C VAL A 57 -19.72 -11.83 -6.45
N SER A 58 -20.59 -12.78 -6.70
CA SER A 58 -21.60 -13.20 -5.72
C SER A 58 -20.90 -13.76 -4.46
N GLY A 59 -21.20 -13.17 -3.31
CA GLY A 59 -20.71 -13.61 -2.01
C GLY A 59 -19.57 -12.77 -1.41
N SER A 60 -18.94 -11.86 -2.16
CA SER A 60 -17.93 -10.97 -1.59
C SER A 60 -18.59 -9.91 -0.71
N LYS A 61 -18.21 -9.87 0.56
CA LYS A 61 -18.66 -8.85 1.51
C LYS A 61 -17.64 -7.73 1.57
N VAL A 62 -18.15 -6.49 1.50
CA VAL A 62 -17.35 -5.28 1.68
C VAL A 62 -17.91 -4.51 2.87
N ARG A 63 -17.04 -4.12 3.78
CA ARG A 63 -17.39 -3.28 4.92
C ARG A 63 -16.31 -2.27 5.20
N GLY A 64 -16.61 -1.26 5.98
CA GLY A 64 -15.69 -0.19 6.30
C GLY A 64 -15.46 -0.02 7.79
N ILE A 65 -14.27 0.42 8.17
CA ILE A 65 -13.93 0.82 9.54
C ILE A 65 -13.17 2.16 9.48
N ALA A 66 -13.78 3.21 10.01
CA ALA A 66 -13.12 4.50 10.15
C ALA A 66 -12.20 4.47 11.37
N ALA A 67 -10.89 4.61 11.13
CA ALA A 67 -9.87 4.68 12.17
C ALA A 67 -8.59 5.31 11.61
N ASP A 68 -7.94 6.18 12.37
CA ASP A 68 -6.64 6.74 12.01
C ASP A 68 -5.52 5.83 12.48
N VAL A 69 -5.04 4.96 11.61
CA VAL A 69 -3.96 4.01 11.91
C VAL A 69 -2.60 4.68 12.14
N GLY A 70 -2.44 5.97 11.85
CA GLY A 70 -1.29 6.77 12.25
C GLY A 70 -1.21 7.01 13.76
N THR A 71 -2.24 6.65 14.54
CA THR A 71 -2.29 6.79 16.00
C THR A 71 -2.43 5.45 16.71
N VAL A 72 -2.00 5.37 17.96
CA VAL A 72 -2.20 4.18 18.80
C VAL A 72 -3.69 3.89 18.96
N ALA A 73 -4.47 4.91 19.34
CA ALA A 73 -5.91 4.78 19.60
C ALA A 73 -6.67 4.30 18.34
N GLY A 74 -6.29 4.80 17.16
CA GLY A 74 -6.91 4.37 15.91
C GLY A 74 -6.56 2.92 15.54
N CYS A 75 -5.32 2.49 15.77
CA CYS A 75 -4.93 1.08 15.61
C CYS A 75 -5.72 0.18 16.55
N ASP A 76 -5.83 0.54 17.83
CA ASP A 76 -6.56 -0.24 18.84
C ASP A 76 -8.05 -0.34 18.49
N ALA A 77 -8.67 0.76 18.06
CA ALA A 77 -10.06 0.77 17.61
C ALA A 77 -10.27 -0.16 16.39
N LEU A 78 -9.37 -0.11 15.41
CA LEU A 78 -9.42 -0.97 14.23
C LEU A 78 -9.27 -2.45 14.60
N ILE A 79 -8.30 -2.79 15.45
CA ILE A 79 -8.05 -4.16 15.91
C ILE A 79 -9.26 -4.70 16.68
N LYS A 80 -9.86 -3.88 17.56
CA LYS A 80 -11.06 -4.26 18.29
C LYS A 80 -12.26 -4.51 17.38
N ALA A 81 -12.45 -3.67 16.36
CA ALA A 81 -13.57 -3.78 15.43
C ALA A 81 -13.41 -4.93 14.43
N GLN A 82 -12.15 -5.27 14.03
CA GLN A 82 -11.90 -6.30 13.03
C GLN A 82 -11.72 -7.70 13.61
N GLY A 83 -11.11 -7.86 14.76
CA GLY A 83 -10.77 -9.18 15.28
C GLY A 83 -9.75 -9.93 14.39
N ALA A 84 -10.06 -11.19 14.05
CA ALA A 84 -9.15 -12.00 13.23
C ALA A 84 -9.23 -11.63 11.74
N LEU A 85 -8.11 -11.75 11.02
CA LEU A 85 -8.07 -11.62 9.57
C LEU A 85 -7.00 -12.53 8.96
N ASP A 86 -7.11 -12.76 7.66
CA ASP A 86 -6.23 -13.63 6.89
C ASP A 86 -5.19 -12.83 6.10
N ILE A 87 -5.58 -11.67 5.57
CA ILE A 87 -4.74 -10.85 4.71
C ILE A 87 -4.68 -9.44 5.30
N LEU A 88 -3.47 -8.96 5.58
CA LEU A 88 -3.22 -7.58 6.01
C LEU A 88 -2.40 -6.84 4.95
N ILE A 89 -2.96 -5.78 4.40
CA ILE A 89 -2.26 -4.87 3.51
C ILE A 89 -1.99 -3.55 4.25
N ASN A 90 -0.74 -3.37 4.68
CA ASN A 90 -0.24 -2.14 5.28
C ASN A 90 0.04 -1.13 4.18
N ASN A 91 -1.01 -0.43 3.73
CA ASN A 91 -0.95 0.53 2.63
C ASN A 91 -1.03 1.99 3.11
N ALA A 92 -1.61 2.25 4.29
CA ALA A 92 -1.69 3.61 4.83
C ALA A 92 -0.32 4.28 4.88
N GLY A 93 -0.25 5.52 4.42
CA GLY A 93 0.97 6.30 4.43
C GLY A 93 0.73 7.73 3.94
N ILE A 94 1.67 8.58 4.25
CA ILE A 94 1.74 9.98 3.81
C ILE A 94 3.05 10.19 3.05
N PHE A 95 3.06 11.15 2.14
CA PHE A 95 4.23 11.57 1.39
C PHE A 95 4.17 13.08 1.15
N GLU A 96 5.31 13.71 1.11
CA GLU A 96 5.44 15.13 0.83
C GLU A 96 6.86 15.39 0.30
N ALA A 97 6.99 16.26 -0.70
CA ALA A 97 8.28 16.78 -1.12
C ALA A 97 8.62 18.01 -0.26
N ARG A 98 9.83 18.04 0.34
CA ARG A 98 10.30 19.13 1.18
C ARG A 98 11.82 19.17 1.20
N ASP A 99 12.39 20.38 1.22
CA ASP A 99 13.82 20.59 1.43
C ASP A 99 14.23 19.99 2.79
N PHE A 100 15.29 19.17 2.76
CA PHE A 100 15.81 18.48 3.94
C PHE A 100 16.07 19.43 5.13
N PHE A 101 16.67 20.59 4.84
CA PHE A 101 17.01 21.57 5.87
C PHE A 101 15.81 22.29 6.48
N ALA A 102 14.63 22.18 5.86
CA ALA A 102 13.37 22.76 6.32
C ALA A 102 12.44 21.75 7.00
N ILE A 103 12.87 20.49 7.20
CA ILE A 103 12.05 19.45 7.85
C ILE A 103 12.30 19.47 9.35
N PRO A 104 11.34 19.90 10.19
CA PRO A 104 11.50 19.85 11.64
C PRO A 104 11.36 18.41 12.15
N ASP A 105 11.95 18.12 13.32
CA ASP A 105 11.91 16.80 13.96
C ASP A 105 10.48 16.26 14.13
N GLN A 106 9.52 17.15 14.41
CA GLN A 106 8.12 16.77 14.54
C GLN A 106 7.55 16.13 13.27
N ASP A 107 7.94 16.62 12.09
CA ASP A 107 7.47 16.06 10.80
C ASP A 107 8.13 14.70 10.54
N TRP A 108 9.42 14.53 10.88
CA TRP A 108 10.08 13.23 10.87
C TRP A 108 9.30 12.19 11.69
N MET A 109 8.94 12.56 12.93
CA MET A 109 8.18 11.67 13.81
C MET A 109 6.77 11.41 13.29
N HIS A 110 6.10 12.42 12.74
CA HIS A 110 4.79 12.26 12.14
C HIS A 110 4.81 11.26 10.96
N PHE A 111 5.81 11.38 10.07
CA PHE A 111 6.00 10.43 8.97
C PHE A 111 6.30 9.02 9.48
N PHE A 112 7.11 8.88 10.53
CA PHE A 112 7.41 7.59 11.12
C PHE A 112 6.18 6.94 11.76
N GLU A 113 5.39 7.71 12.50
CA GLU A 113 4.14 7.22 13.10
C GLU A 113 3.13 6.76 12.03
N ALA A 114 2.92 7.57 11.00
CA ALA A 114 1.95 7.26 9.95
C ALA A 114 2.40 6.09 9.05
N ASN A 115 3.65 6.08 8.59
CA ASN A 115 4.12 5.15 7.57
C ASN A 115 4.69 3.85 8.16
N VAL A 116 5.27 3.91 9.36
CA VAL A 116 6.01 2.79 9.95
C VAL A 116 5.24 2.16 11.11
N MET A 117 4.93 2.97 12.13
CA MET A 117 4.32 2.46 13.35
C MET A 117 2.90 1.94 13.16
N SER A 118 2.15 2.48 12.21
CA SER A 118 0.86 1.91 11.79
C SER A 118 0.99 0.43 11.42
N GLY A 119 1.91 0.11 10.51
CA GLY A 119 2.18 -1.26 10.08
C GLY A 119 2.73 -2.15 11.20
N VAL A 120 3.61 -1.62 12.06
CA VAL A 120 4.16 -2.35 13.24
C VAL A 120 3.05 -2.75 14.20
N ARG A 121 2.15 -1.81 14.56
CA ARG A 121 1.04 -2.07 15.51
C ARG A 121 0.08 -3.13 14.98
N LEU A 122 -0.35 -2.99 13.72
CA LEU A 122 -1.27 -3.95 13.10
C LEU A 122 -0.61 -5.31 12.90
N SER A 123 0.64 -5.36 12.45
CA SER A 123 1.36 -6.62 12.29
C SER A 123 1.53 -7.35 13.61
N ARG A 124 1.86 -6.64 14.69
CA ARG A 124 1.96 -7.19 16.06
C ARG A 124 0.64 -7.82 16.52
N ALA A 125 -0.48 -7.19 16.18
CA ALA A 125 -1.80 -7.68 16.57
C ALA A 125 -2.23 -8.93 15.77
N TYR A 126 -2.01 -8.96 14.45
CA TYR A 126 -2.58 -9.98 13.58
C TYR A 126 -1.68 -11.17 13.30
N LEU A 127 -0.34 -10.97 13.25
CA LEU A 127 0.61 -12.04 12.93
C LEU A 127 0.51 -13.27 13.86
N PRO A 128 0.36 -13.12 15.20
CA PRO A 128 0.22 -14.29 16.06
C PRO A 128 -0.99 -15.17 15.73
N GLY A 129 -2.11 -14.56 15.35
CA GLY A 129 -3.30 -15.28 14.89
C GLY A 129 -3.08 -16.04 13.58
N MET A 130 -2.40 -15.41 12.62
CA MET A 130 -2.02 -16.04 11.34
C MET A 130 -1.11 -17.24 11.56
N LEU A 131 -0.09 -17.11 12.43
CA LEU A 131 0.82 -18.22 12.78
C LEU A 131 0.08 -19.41 13.40
N ARG A 132 -0.83 -19.18 14.36
CA ARG A 132 -1.62 -20.25 14.98
C ARG A 132 -2.50 -20.99 13.97
N ARG A 133 -3.06 -20.30 12.97
CA ARG A 133 -3.87 -20.93 11.91
C ARG A 133 -3.02 -21.50 10.78
N ASN A 134 -1.70 -21.34 10.85
CA ASN A 134 -0.75 -21.75 9.81
C ASN A 134 -1.11 -21.20 8.41
N TRP A 135 -1.72 -20.02 8.35
CA TRP A 135 -2.05 -19.33 7.13
C TRP A 135 -2.18 -17.81 7.36
N GLY A 136 -1.58 -17.04 6.50
CA GLY A 136 -1.68 -15.59 6.50
C GLY A 136 -0.87 -14.95 5.38
N ARG A 137 -1.29 -13.76 4.96
CA ARG A 137 -0.59 -12.91 3.99
C ARG A 137 -0.47 -11.50 4.55
N MET A 138 0.73 -11.03 4.68
CA MET A 138 1.02 -9.68 5.13
C MET A 138 1.85 -8.97 4.08
N VAL A 139 1.37 -7.82 3.61
CA VAL A 139 2.02 -7.05 2.56
C VAL A 139 2.17 -5.61 3.03
N PHE A 140 3.39 -5.09 2.93
CA PHE A 140 3.69 -3.67 3.11
C PHE A 140 3.73 -2.99 1.74
N ILE A 141 2.98 -1.92 1.56
CA ILE A 141 3.09 -1.08 0.38
C ILE A 141 4.16 -0.03 0.66
N SER A 142 5.37 -0.36 0.23
CA SER A 142 6.53 0.52 0.35
C SER A 142 6.58 1.51 -0.83
N SER A 143 7.71 1.67 -1.49
CA SER A 143 7.93 2.54 -2.65
C SER A 143 9.28 2.19 -3.29
N GLU A 144 9.47 2.54 -4.56
CA GLU A 144 10.80 2.63 -5.18
C GLU A 144 11.73 3.54 -4.37
N SER A 145 11.15 4.59 -3.75
CA SER A 145 11.88 5.54 -2.89
C SER A 145 12.49 4.90 -1.63
N ALA A 146 12.20 3.63 -1.35
CA ALA A 146 12.90 2.87 -0.30
C ALA A 146 14.29 2.42 -0.73
N LEU A 147 14.56 2.34 -2.02
CA LEU A 147 15.83 1.89 -2.62
C LEU A 147 16.54 3.04 -3.34
N ASN A 148 15.81 3.87 -4.05
CA ASN A 148 16.29 5.04 -4.76
C ASN A 148 15.67 6.30 -4.12
N ILE A 149 16.24 6.74 -2.98
CA ILE A 149 15.66 7.81 -2.15
C ILE A 149 15.77 9.16 -2.86
N PRO A 150 14.64 9.82 -3.21
CA PRO A 150 14.69 11.15 -3.82
C PRO A 150 15.20 12.19 -2.83
N THR A 151 16.05 13.11 -3.29
CA THR A 151 16.64 14.15 -2.45
C THR A 151 15.59 15.08 -1.84
N GLU A 152 14.48 15.30 -2.55
CA GLU A 152 13.33 16.09 -2.11
C GLU A 152 12.37 15.35 -1.17
N MET A 153 12.62 14.06 -0.89
CA MET A 153 11.72 13.21 -0.08
C MET A 153 12.49 12.29 0.88
N ILE A 154 13.60 12.75 1.46
CA ILE A 154 14.49 11.93 2.30
C ILE A 154 13.74 11.31 3.48
N HIS A 155 12.93 12.09 4.21
CA HIS A 155 12.14 11.60 5.35
C HIS A 155 11.11 10.55 4.94
N TYR A 156 10.46 10.72 3.79
CA TYR A 156 9.56 9.71 3.22
C TYR A 156 10.32 8.44 2.85
N GLY A 157 11.39 8.55 2.05
CA GLY A 157 12.21 7.42 1.62
C GLY A 157 12.73 6.62 2.80
N THR A 158 13.20 7.29 3.86
CA THR A 158 13.63 6.66 5.11
C THR A 158 12.52 5.80 5.73
N THR A 159 11.27 6.29 5.79
CA THR A 159 10.16 5.49 6.30
C THR A 159 9.84 4.29 5.42
N LYS A 160 9.98 4.43 4.10
CA LYS A 160 9.75 3.33 3.15
C LYS A 160 10.83 2.26 3.21
N THR A 161 12.10 2.65 3.45
CA THR A 161 13.21 1.72 3.74
C THR A 161 12.97 0.98 5.07
N ALA A 162 12.51 1.69 6.11
CA ALA A 162 12.16 1.06 7.38
C ALA A 162 11.08 -0.03 7.24
N GLN A 163 10.09 0.18 6.36
CA GLN A 163 9.08 -0.85 6.05
C GLN A 163 9.70 -2.11 5.46
N LEU A 164 10.72 -2.01 4.59
CA LEU A 164 11.43 -3.18 4.04
C LEU A 164 12.14 -3.98 5.13
N ALA A 165 12.83 -3.28 6.04
CA ALA A 165 13.52 -3.91 7.16
C ALA A 165 12.54 -4.65 8.09
N ILE A 166 11.40 -4.02 8.42
CA ILE A 166 10.34 -4.60 9.26
C ILE A 166 9.74 -5.82 8.57
N SER A 167 9.33 -5.69 7.31
CA SER A 167 8.77 -6.79 6.51
C SER A 167 9.70 -7.99 6.48
N ARG A 168 10.99 -7.76 6.20
CA ARG A 168 11.99 -8.82 6.18
C ARG A 168 12.21 -9.46 7.55
N GLY A 169 12.22 -8.65 8.62
CA GLY A 169 12.32 -9.13 10.01
C GLY A 169 11.13 -10.02 10.40
N LEU A 170 9.90 -9.58 10.08
CA LEU A 170 8.68 -10.33 10.35
C LEU A 170 8.61 -11.63 9.56
N ALA A 171 9.07 -11.64 8.30
CA ALA A 171 9.14 -12.86 7.49
C ALA A 171 10.00 -13.95 8.14
N LYS A 172 11.06 -13.60 8.86
CA LYS A 172 11.88 -14.58 9.59
C LYS A 172 11.10 -15.29 10.72
N LEU A 173 10.10 -14.61 11.30
CA LEU A 173 9.24 -15.19 12.34
C LEU A 173 8.25 -16.22 11.77
N THR A 174 8.04 -16.23 10.45
CA THR A 174 7.10 -17.17 9.80
C THR A 174 7.76 -18.47 9.32
N ARG A 175 9.02 -18.69 9.67
CA ARG A 175 9.78 -19.88 9.24
C ARG A 175 9.03 -21.17 9.57
N GLY A 176 8.89 -22.05 8.57
CA GLY A 176 8.24 -23.35 8.72
C GLY A 176 6.72 -23.31 8.79
N THR A 177 6.10 -22.16 8.45
CA THR A 177 4.64 -21.98 8.43
C THR A 177 4.12 -21.66 7.03
N GLY A 178 2.80 -21.70 6.87
CA GLY A 178 2.11 -21.26 5.65
C GLY A 178 1.88 -19.73 5.57
N VAL A 179 2.48 -18.93 6.47
CA VAL A 179 2.36 -17.47 6.51
C VAL A 179 3.48 -16.80 5.71
N THR A 180 3.18 -15.79 4.92
CA THR A 180 4.18 -14.99 4.21
C THR A 180 4.06 -13.50 4.54
N VAL A 181 5.21 -12.82 4.59
CA VAL A 181 5.31 -11.37 4.78
C VAL A 181 6.22 -10.82 3.70
N ASN A 182 5.69 -9.91 2.87
CA ASN A 182 6.41 -9.31 1.75
C ASN A 182 6.19 -7.80 1.69
N SER A 183 7.01 -7.11 0.90
CA SER A 183 6.79 -5.72 0.51
C SER A 183 6.57 -5.64 -0.99
N VAL A 184 5.65 -4.75 -1.42
CA VAL A 184 5.52 -4.32 -2.82
C VAL A 184 5.99 -2.88 -2.90
N LEU A 185 6.78 -2.56 -3.92
CA LEU A 185 7.40 -1.26 -4.13
C LEU A 185 6.82 -0.61 -5.39
N PRO A 186 5.75 0.17 -5.27
CA PRO A 186 5.24 0.97 -6.38
C PRO A 186 6.23 2.03 -6.82
N GLY A 187 6.26 2.33 -8.12
CA GLY A 187 6.81 3.56 -8.67
C GLY A 187 5.77 4.68 -8.74
N PRO A 188 6.05 5.75 -9.48
CA PRO A 188 5.08 6.79 -9.75
C PRO A 188 3.79 6.18 -10.30
N THR A 189 2.69 6.38 -9.58
CA THR A 189 1.41 5.77 -9.89
C THR A 189 0.34 6.83 -9.99
N MET A 190 -0.43 6.85 -11.08
CA MET A 190 -1.51 7.80 -11.31
C MET A 190 -2.69 7.45 -10.39
N SER A 191 -2.69 8.06 -9.22
CA SER A 191 -3.76 8.00 -8.23
C SER A 191 -4.53 9.32 -8.18
N GLU A 192 -5.72 9.35 -7.59
CA GLU A 192 -6.52 10.57 -7.46
C GLU A 192 -5.72 11.76 -6.88
N GLY A 193 -4.82 11.51 -5.91
CA GLY A 193 -3.94 12.53 -5.34
C GLY A 193 -2.86 13.02 -6.32
N VAL A 194 -2.29 12.11 -7.10
CA VAL A 194 -1.28 12.42 -8.11
C VAL A 194 -1.90 13.12 -9.33
N GLU A 195 -3.13 12.75 -9.72
CA GLU A 195 -3.85 13.48 -10.77
C GLU A 195 -4.03 14.97 -10.43
N GLY A 196 -4.34 15.30 -9.18
CA GLY A 196 -4.42 16.69 -8.72
C GLY A 196 -3.08 17.42 -8.88
N PHE A 197 -2.00 16.79 -8.46
CA PHE A 197 -0.65 17.32 -8.60
C PHE A 197 -0.26 17.53 -10.09
N VAL A 198 -0.52 16.55 -10.95
CA VAL A 198 -0.25 16.67 -12.40
C VAL A 198 -1.09 17.78 -13.04
N LYS A 199 -2.35 17.96 -12.64
CA LYS A 199 -3.21 19.05 -13.09
C LYS A 199 -2.65 20.42 -12.70
N ASP A 200 -2.10 20.54 -11.51
CA ASP A 200 -1.49 21.79 -11.04
C ASP A 200 -0.18 22.09 -11.80
N LEU A 201 0.65 21.07 -12.06
CA LEU A 201 1.84 21.21 -12.91
C LEU A 201 1.48 21.65 -14.34
N ALA A 202 0.47 21.01 -14.95
CA ALA A 202 -0.01 21.36 -16.27
C ALA A 202 -0.47 22.81 -16.37
N ARG A 203 -1.23 23.27 -15.36
CA ARG A 203 -1.70 24.65 -15.28
C ARG A 203 -0.55 25.66 -15.13
N GLN A 204 0.44 25.36 -14.28
CA GLN A 204 1.61 26.23 -14.06
C GLN A 204 2.51 26.29 -15.31
N GLY A 205 2.67 25.18 -16.01
CA GLY A 205 3.50 25.08 -17.21
C GLY A 205 2.79 25.49 -18.53
N GLY A 206 1.48 25.77 -18.50
CA GLY A 206 0.70 26.07 -19.70
C GLY A 206 0.63 24.91 -20.71
N GLN A 207 0.66 23.67 -20.23
CA GLN A 207 0.74 22.45 -21.04
C GLN A 207 -0.43 21.49 -20.72
N SER A 208 -0.62 20.45 -21.53
CA SER A 208 -1.61 19.42 -21.26
C SER A 208 -1.22 18.55 -20.04
N GLN A 209 -2.18 17.79 -19.50
CA GLN A 209 -1.88 16.89 -18.38
C GLN A 209 -0.96 15.75 -18.82
N GLU A 210 -1.12 15.26 -20.05
CA GLU A 210 -0.27 14.24 -20.64
C GLU A 210 1.18 14.71 -20.76
N GLU A 211 1.39 15.93 -21.27
CA GLU A 211 2.73 16.55 -21.37
C GLU A 211 3.33 16.78 -19.98
N ALA A 212 2.55 17.28 -19.01
CA ALA A 212 3.01 17.48 -17.65
C ALA A 212 3.42 16.17 -16.98
N ALA A 213 2.66 15.09 -17.18
CA ALA A 213 2.97 13.78 -16.67
C ALA A 213 4.24 13.20 -17.31
N ALA A 214 4.40 13.30 -18.64
CA ALA A 214 5.59 12.83 -19.34
C ALA A 214 6.84 13.60 -18.89
N ASN A 215 6.77 14.94 -18.85
CA ASN A 215 7.85 15.80 -18.39
C ASN A 215 8.26 15.51 -16.93
N PHE A 216 7.29 15.25 -16.06
CA PHE A 216 7.59 14.85 -14.67
C PHE A 216 8.41 13.55 -14.62
N ILE A 217 8.03 12.52 -15.38
CA ILE A 217 8.77 11.26 -15.42
C ILE A 217 10.17 11.47 -15.98
N GLU A 218 10.30 12.20 -17.09
CA GLU A 218 11.59 12.48 -17.71
C GLU A 218 12.55 13.24 -16.77
N GLN A 219 12.05 14.25 -16.07
CA GLN A 219 12.87 15.11 -15.22
C GLN A 219 13.18 14.50 -13.84
N HIS A 220 12.23 13.81 -13.24
CA HIS A 220 12.34 13.35 -11.86
C HIS A 220 12.50 11.84 -11.71
N ARG A 221 12.24 11.07 -12.77
CA ARG A 221 12.34 9.59 -12.79
C ARG A 221 12.93 9.10 -14.12
N SER A 222 14.01 9.75 -14.54
CA SER A 222 14.66 9.53 -15.84
C SER A 222 15.11 8.08 -16.09
N THR A 223 15.39 7.32 -15.03
CA THR A 223 15.74 5.89 -15.11
C THR A 223 14.55 4.97 -15.37
N SER A 224 13.29 5.48 -15.31
CA SER A 224 12.11 4.66 -15.54
C SER A 224 12.13 4.02 -16.94
N LEU A 225 12.06 2.70 -17.01
CA LEU A 225 11.92 1.97 -18.26
C LEU A 225 10.50 2.03 -18.80
N LEU A 226 9.52 2.23 -17.91
CA LEU A 226 8.11 2.35 -18.28
C LEU A 226 7.78 3.69 -18.94
N GLN A 227 8.55 4.75 -18.66
CA GLN A 227 8.41 6.12 -19.17
C GLN A 227 7.01 6.74 -19.04
N ARG A 228 6.21 6.24 -18.10
CA ARG A 228 4.89 6.77 -17.72
C ARG A 228 4.57 6.45 -16.28
N PHE A 229 3.57 7.10 -15.73
CA PHE A 229 2.97 6.64 -14.48
C PHE A 229 2.37 5.24 -14.66
N ALA A 230 2.54 4.38 -13.66
CA ALA A 230 1.75 3.16 -13.56
C ALA A 230 0.29 3.48 -13.21
N THR A 231 -0.62 2.60 -13.54
CA THR A 231 -2.00 2.65 -13.05
C THR A 231 -2.09 2.04 -11.66
N THR A 232 -3.09 2.42 -10.88
CA THR A 232 -3.36 1.80 -9.58
C THR A 232 -3.69 0.30 -9.72
N ASP A 233 -4.31 -0.12 -10.81
CA ASP A 233 -4.65 -1.52 -11.08
C ASP A 233 -3.38 -2.35 -11.39
N GLU A 234 -2.35 -1.79 -12.04
CA GLU A 234 -1.05 -2.47 -12.25
C GLU A 234 -0.38 -2.82 -10.91
N ILE A 235 -0.42 -1.89 -9.95
CA ILE A 235 0.10 -2.15 -8.60
C ILE A 235 -0.78 -3.17 -7.86
N ALA A 236 -2.11 -3.03 -7.95
CA ALA A 236 -3.06 -3.93 -7.30
C ALA A 236 -2.90 -5.38 -7.78
N ASN A 237 -2.62 -5.61 -9.06
CA ASN A 237 -2.40 -6.94 -9.64
C ASN A 237 -1.24 -7.68 -8.94
N MET A 238 -0.11 -6.99 -8.71
CA MET A 238 1.02 -7.56 -7.97
C MET A 238 0.61 -7.89 -6.53
N VAL A 239 -0.10 -6.99 -5.85
CA VAL A 239 -0.52 -7.20 -4.46
C VAL A 239 -1.50 -8.35 -4.32
N VAL A 240 -2.47 -8.49 -5.23
CA VAL A 240 -3.42 -9.61 -5.25
C VAL A 240 -2.69 -10.95 -5.45
N TYR A 241 -1.71 -11.00 -6.35
CA TYR A 241 -0.87 -12.16 -6.53
C TYR A 241 -0.12 -12.52 -5.23
N VAL A 242 0.56 -11.55 -4.63
CA VAL A 242 1.35 -11.75 -3.39
C VAL A 242 0.47 -12.15 -2.19
N ALA A 243 -0.78 -11.69 -2.18
CA ALA A 243 -1.76 -12.06 -1.15
C ALA A 243 -2.42 -13.43 -1.38
N SER A 244 -2.10 -14.11 -2.46
CA SER A 244 -2.71 -15.39 -2.84
C SER A 244 -1.90 -16.62 -2.38
N LYS A 245 -2.47 -17.81 -2.55
CA LYS A 245 -1.76 -19.08 -2.33
C LYS A 245 -0.73 -19.36 -3.43
N GLU A 246 -0.93 -18.78 -4.60
CA GLU A 246 -0.04 -18.93 -5.76
C GLU A 246 1.34 -18.30 -5.50
N ALA A 247 1.44 -17.36 -4.55
CA ALA A 247 2.69 -16.74 -4.12
C ALA A 247 3.30 -17.40 -2.86
N SER A 248 2.94 -18.65 -2.53
CA SER A 248 3.38 -19.33 -1.30
C SER A 248 4.90 -19.50 -1.18
N ALA A 249 5.63 -19.51 -2.30
CA ALA A 249 7.09 -19.55 -2.32
C ALA A 249 7.76 -18.18 -2.15
N THR A 250 6.98 -17.08 -2.15
CA THR A 250 7.47 -15.71 -2.02
C THR A 250 7.30 -15.26 -0.58
N ASN A 251 8.40 -15.19 0.17
CA ASN A 251 8.40 -14.77 1.57
C ASN A 251 9.65 -13.95 1.92
N GLY A 252 9.46 -12.80 2.52
CA GLY A 252 10.54 -11.84 2.86
C GLY A 252 11.09 -11.09 1.66
N ALA A 253 10.35 -11.03 0.55
CA ALA A 253 10.75 -10.35 -0.66
C ALA A 253 10.34 -8.86 -0.66
N ALA A 254 11.13 -8.06 -1.38
CA ALA A 254 10.81 -6.70 -1.79
C ALA A 254 10.51 -6.73 -3.31
N LEU A 255 9.23 -6.76 -3.66
CA LEU A 255 8.77 -6.99 -5.03
C LEU A 255 8.54 -5.64 -5.71
N ARG A 256 9.29 -5.37 -6.76
CA ARG A 256 9.24 -4.11 -7.50
C ARG A 256 8.09 -4.10 -8.50
N ALA A 257 7.25 -3.06 -8.43
CA ALA A 257 6.20 -2.72 -9.39
C ALA A 257 6.35 -1.24 -9.75
N GLU A 258 7.57 -0.84 -10.17
CA GLU A 258 8.01 0.55 -10.21
C GLU A 258 8.45 1.02 -11.60
N GLY A 259 8.26 0.17 -12.61
CA GLY A 259 8.56 0.54 -14.00
C GLY A 259 10.04 0.58 -14.34
N GLY A 260 10.91 -0.10 -13.58
CA GLY A 260 12.36 -0.16 -13.83
C GLY A 260 13.11 1.10 -13.43
N ILE A 261 12.61 1.86 -12.44
CA ILE A 261 13.28 3.08 -11.95
C ILE A 261 14.54 2.75 -11.14
N VAL A 262 14.47 1.67 -10.34
CA VAL A 262 15.60 1.25 -9.51
C VAL A 262 16.61 0.52 -10.38
N ASP A 263 17.73 1.18 -10.66
CA ASP A 263 18.78 0.71 -11.57
C ASP A 263 19.71 -0.30 -10.86
N THR A 264 19.14 -1.43 -10.45
CA THR A 264 19.89 -2.57 -9.90
C THR A 264 19.30 -3.88 -10.41
N ILE A 265 20.13 -4.92 -10.49
CA ILE A 265 19.70 -6.27 -10.92
C ILE A 265 18.97 -7.05 -9.82
N ALA A 266 19.00 -6.59 -8.60
CA ALA A 266 18.37 -7.20 -7.43
C ALA A 266 17.87 -6.13 -6.45
#